data_d0787bf5673b545ba90796d6c34adedb
#
_entry.id   d0787bf5673b545ba90796d6c34adedb
#
_cell.length_a   1.000
_cell.length_b   1.000
_cell.length_c   1.000
_cell.angle_alpha   90.00
_cell.angle_beta   90.00
_cell.angle_gamma   90.00
#
_symmetry.space_group_name_H-M   'P 1'
#
loop_
_entity.id
_entity.type
_entity.pdbx_description
1 polymer ?
#
loop_
_entity_poly.entity_id
_entity_poly.type
_entity_poly.pdbx_seq_one_letter_code
_entity_poly.pdbx_strand_id
1 'polypeptide(L)'
;MEAVREYPERFLGFGSVPLGMGLEETEEWIDAQITSNSLYGIGEFTPGNEQQIMQLDTVFQALMATKIYPVWVHTFHPVTMDGIKLLMALCEKYPGIPVIFGHLGGSNWMDVIKFAKEHGNVYLDLSAAFASIATKMALTELPERCLYSSDAPYGEPYLYRQLIEFVSPDKRTAEMALGENISRLLELN
;
A
#
# COMPACT_ATOMS: atom_id res chain seq x y z
N MET A 1 -3.83 5.07 16.75
CA MET A 1 -4.14 4.12 17.84
C MET A 1 -5.43 4.46 18.59
N GLU A 2 -5.71 5.73 18.89
CA GLU A 2 -6.93 6.11 19.64
C GLU A 2 -8.21 5.69 18.92
N ALA A 3 -8.39 6.07 17.64
CA ALA A 3 -9.57 5.71 16.86
C ALA A 3 -9.78 4.18 16.74
N VAL A 4 -8.70 3.40 16.57
CA VAL A 4 -8.80 1.93 16.50
C VAL A 4 -9.24 1.33 17.84
N ARG A 5 -8.83 1.92 18.97
CA ARG A 5 -9.26 1.46 20.31
C ARG A 5 -10.70 1.88 20.63
N GLU A 6 -11.09 3.07 20.20
CA GLU A 6 -12.42 3.62 20.48
C GLU A 6 -13.50 3.01 19.57
N TYR A 7 -13.15 2.69 18.33
CA TYR A 7 -14.08 2.16 17.31
C TYR A 7 -13.49 0.94 16.59
N PRO A 8 -13.21 -0.17 17.32
CA PRO A 8 -12.53 -1.34 16.76
C PRO A 8 -13.33 -2.04 15.66
N GLU A 9 -14.65 -1.87 15.64
CA GLU A 9 -15.55 -2.39 14.61
C GLU A 9 -15.56 -1.55 13.32
N ARG A 10 -14.90 -0.39 13.32
CA ARG A 10 -14.89 0.54 12.18
C ARG A 10 -13.51 0.76 11.59
N PHE A 11 -12.45 0.62 12.41
CA PHE A 11 -11.09 0.96 12.01
C PHE A 11 -10.15 -0.21 12.21
N LEU A 12 -9.40 -0.50 11.15
CA LEU A 12 -8.23 -1.36 11.19
C LEU A 12 -6.99 -0.46 11.09
N GLY A 13 -5.98 -0.73 11.92
CA GLY A 13 -4.80 0.10 12.00
C GLY A 13 -3.64 -0.46 11.19
N PHE A 14 -2.91 0.43 10.53
CA PHE A 14 -1.53 0.21 10.08
C PHE A 14 -0.60 0.98 11.01
N GLY A 15 0.57 0.43 11.27
CA GLY A 15 1.53 1.03 12.19
C GLY A 15 2.77 1.54 11.48
N SER A 16 3.38 2.56 12.08
CA SER A 16 4.62 3.14 11.55
C SER A 16 5.84 2.43 12.14
N VAL A 17 6.85 2.22 11.29
CA VAL A 17 8.18 1.73 11.66
C VAL A 17 9.20 2.81 11.32
N PRO A 18 10.02 3.31 12.27
CA PRO A 18 11.06 4.27 11.96
C PRO A 18 12.09 3.69 10.98
N LEU A 19 12.49 4.49 10.00
CA LEU A 19 13.53 4.11 9.05
C LEU A 19 14.93 4.38 9.65
N GLY A 20 15.91 3.55 9.25
CA GLY A 20 17.31 3.72 9.66
C GLY A 20 17.71 3.00 10.94
N MET A 21 16.80 2.26 11.58
CA MET A 21 17.12 1.34 12.68
C MET A 21 17.92 0.12 12.15
N GLY A 22 18.66 -0.55 13.06
CA GLY A 22 19.26 -1.85 12.80
C GLY A 22 18.20 -2.95 12.68
N LEU A 23 18.60 -4.12 12.17
CA LEU A 23 17.67 -5.24 11.94
C LEU A 23 17.01 -5.68 13.26
N GLU A 24 17.78 -5.99 14.29
CA GLU A 24 17.28 -6.43 15.60
C GLU A 24 16.33 -5.41 16.23
N GLU A 25 16.68 -4.12 16.19
CA GLU A 25 15.85 -3.02 16.70
C GLU A 25 14.54 -2.91 15.90
N THR A 26 14.57 -3.14 14.57
CA THR A 26 13.38 -3.15 13.71
C THR A 26 12.46 -4.32 14.03
N GLU A 27 13.01 -5.52 14.26
CA GLU A 27 12.26 -6.71 14.68
C GLU A 27 11.55 -6.48 16.02
N GLU A 28 12.28 -5.96 17.03
CA GLU A 28 11.72 -5.62 18.34
C GLU A 28 10.62 -4.56 18.23
N TRP A 29 10.81 -3.54 17.39
CA TRP A 29 9.79 -2.50 17.13
C TRP A 29 8.52 -3.08 16.51
N ILE A 30 8.66 -3.93 15.50
CA ILE A 30 7.52 -4.59 14.84
C ILE A 30 6.75 -5.43 15.87
N ASP A 31 7.42 -6.22 16.69
CA ASP A 31 6.75 -7.01 17.72
C ASP A 31 6.02 -6.13 18.74
N ALA A 32 6.70 -5.12 19.28
CA ALA A 32 6.16 -4.27 20.33
C ALA A 32 5.07 -3.30 19.86
N GLN A 33 5.17 -2.76 18.65
CA GLN A 33 4.28 -1.70 18.17
C GLN A 33 3.23 -2.18 17.17
N ILE A 34 3.52 -3.22 16.39
CA ILE A 34 2.61 -3.72 15.37
C ILE A 34 1.88 -4.97 15.86
N THR A 35 2.64 -6.02 16.18
CA THR A 35 2.09 -7.33 16.57
C THR A 35 1.31 -7.25 17.88
N SER A 36 1.91 -6.69 18.94
CA SER A 36 1.30 -6.56 20.26
C SER A 36 0.07 -5.64 20.30
N ASN A 37 -0.07 -4.74 19.32
CA ASN A 37 -1.25 -3.89 19.17
C ASN A 37 -2.26 -4.42 18.15
N SER A 38 -2.06 -5.63 17.62
CA SER A 38 -2.97 -6.27 16.64
C SER A 38 -3.21 -5.41 15.41
N LEU A 39 -2.16 -4.73 14.91
CA LEU A 39 -2.25 -3.96 13.68
C LEU A 39 -2.17 -4.89 12.46
N TYR A 40 -2.75 -4.46 11.35
CA TYR A 40 -2.96 -5.27 10.16
C TYR A 40 -1.91 -5.07 9.07
N GLY A 41 -1.04 -4.07 9.23
CA GLY A 41 0.00 -3.76 8.24
C GLY A 41 0.95 -2.68 8.73
N ILE A 42 1.92 -2.35 7.91
CA ILE A 42 2.96 -1.36 8.19
C ILE A 42 2.91 -0.24 7.15
N GLY A 43 2.95 0.99 7.60
CA GLY A 43 2.91 2.19 6.77
C GLY A 43 1.76 3.12 7.16
N GLU A 44 1.48 4.14 6.41
CA GLU A 44 2.16 4.47 5.15
C GLU A 44 3.59 5.00 5.43
N PHE A 45 4.58 4.43 4.72
CA PHE A 45 5.89 5.06 4.66
C PHE A 45 5.86 6.21 3.66
N THR A 46 6.34 7.37 4.06
CA THR A 46 6.40 8.57 3.23
C THR A 46 7.85 9.00 2.98
N PRO A 47 8.63 8.23 2.20
CA PRO A 47 10.02 8.54 1.96
C PRO A 47 10.16 9.86 1.18
N GLY A 48 11.04 10.74 1.67
CA GLY A 48 11.34 12.02 1.04
C GLY A 48 12.48 11.96 0.00
N ASN A 49 13.14 10.80 -0.10
CA ASN A 49 14.28 10.59 -1.02
C ASN A 49 14.59 9.09 -1.19
N GLU A 50 15.45 8.78 -2.15
CA GLU A 50 15.86 7.42 -2.51
C GLU A 50 16.55 6.68 -1.35
N GLN A 51 17.31 7.39 -0.52
CA GLN A 51 18.00 6.77 0.64
C GLN A 51 17.00 6.20 1.64
N GLN A 52 15.90 6.89 1.89
CA GLN A 52 14.85 6.40 2.78
C GLN A 52 14.12 5.17 2.19
N ILE A 53 13.99 5.10 0.86
CA ILE A 53 13.45 3.90 0.21
C ILE A 53 14.41 2.72 0.36
N MET A 54 15.72 2.93 0.22
CA MET A 54 16.70 1.87 0.47
C MET A 54 16.68 1.35 1.91
N GLN A 55 16.36 2.20 2.89
CA GLN A 55 16.21 1.80 4.30
C GLN A 55 15.02 0.86 4.55
N LEU A 56 14.05 0.80 3.64
CA LEU A 56 12.97 -0.20 3.70
C LEU A 56 13.49 -1.63 3.61
N ASP A 57 14.68 -1.86 3.05
CA ASP A 57 15.29 -3.20 3.00
C ASP A 57 15.40 -3.85 4.38
N THR A 58 15.77 -3.08 5.41
CA THR A 58 15.82 -3.57 6.79
C THR A 58 14.44 -3.96 7.32
N VAL A 59 13.41 -3.17 6.99
CA VAL A 59 12.01 -3.49 7.37
C VAL A 59 11.56 -4.79 6.70
N PHE A 60 11.86 -4.97 5.42
CA PHE A 60 11.52 -6.19 4.69
C PHE A 60 12.27 -7.41 5.24
N GLN A 61 13.55 -7.27 5.61
CA GLN A 61 14.30 -8.34 6.28
C GLN A 61 13.65 -8.73 7.61
N ALA A 62 13.30 -7.75 8.44
CA ALA A 62 12.65 -7.98 9.72
C ALA A 62 11.30 -8.70 9.56
N LEU A 63 10.50 -8.33 8.56
CA LEU A 63 9.23 -9.00 8.24
C LEU A 63 9.43 -10.47 7.85
N MET A 64 10.48 -10.77 7.08
CA MET A 64 10.79 -12.16 6.71
C MET A 64 11.24 -13.01 7.91
N ALA A 65 11.83 -12.38 8.94
CA ALA A 65 12.30 -13.06 10.15
C ALA A 65 11.18 -13.21 11.22
N THR A 66 10.17 -12.38 11.20
CA THR A 66 9.11 -12.32 12.21
C THR A 66 7.75 -12.75 11.66
N LYS A 67 6.95 -11.77 11.26
CA LYS A 67 5.62 -11.96 10.65
C LYS A 67 5.48 -11.08 9.44
N ILE A 68 4.97 -11.65 8.35
CA ILE A 68 4.70 -10.90 7.12
C ILE A 68 3.45 -10.05 7.31
N TYR A 69 3.60 -8.76 7.06
CA TYR A 69 2.54 -7.77 6.98
C TYR A 69 2.55 -7.08 5.62
N PRO A 70 1.42 -6.63 5.09
CA PRO A 70 1.43 -5.73 3.94
C PRO A 70 2.12 -4.41 4.30
N VAL A 71 2.94 -3.94 3.37
CA VAL A 71 3.73 -2.70 3.51
C VAL A 71 3.18 -1.65 2.56
N TRP A 72 2.71 -0.53 3.11
CA TRP A 72 2.17 0.60 2.34
C TRP A 72 3.22 1.68 2.18
N VAL A 73 3.55 2.03 0.94
CA VAL A 73 4.59 3.01 0.62
C VAL A 73 4.02 4.10 -0.29
N HIS A 74 4.19 5.33 0.12
CA HIS A 74 3.89 6.51 -0.70
C HIS A 74 4.76 6.51 -1.96
N THR A 75 4.14 6.60 -3.13
CA THR A 75 4.83 6.55 -4.43
C THR A 75 4.54 7.75 -5.33
N PHE A 76 3.98 8.81 -4.74
CA PHE A 76 3.79 10.11 -5.39
C PHE A 76 4.93 11.08 -5.03
N HIS A 77 4.92 12.30 -5.59
CA HIS A 77 5.88 13.35 -5.22
C HIS A 77 6.00 13.49 -3.68
N PRO A 78 7.19 13.53 -3.07
CA PRO A 78 8.52 13.75 -3.71
C PRO A 78 9.22 12.48 -4.25
N VAL A 79 8.62 11.30 -4.18
CA VAL A 79 9.22 10.08 -4.71
C VAL A 79 9.33 10.18 -6.23
N THR A 80 10.57 10.03 -6.72
CA THR A 80 10.87 10.08 -8.16
C THR A 80 10.71 8.71 -8.81
N MET A 81 10.83 8.63 -10.14
CA MET A 81 10.87 7.34 -10.84
C MET A 81 12.05 6.47 -10.38
N ASP A 82 13.17 7.06 -10.01
CA ASP A 82 14.32 6.28 -9.50
C ASP A 82 14.00 5.69 -8.10
N GLY A 83 13.32 6.44 -7.25
CA GLY A 83 12.78 5.91 -6.00
C GLY A 83 11.78 4.76 -6.22
N ILE A 84 10.87 4.90 -7.19
CA ILE A 84 9.94 3.83 -7.56
C ILE A 84 10.69 2.58 -8.03
N LYS A 85 11.74 2.71 -8.86
CA LYS A 85 12.57 1.56 -9.27
C LYS A 85 13.26 0.86 -8.10
N LEU A 86 13.71 1.62 -7.10
CA LEU A 86 14.27 1.02 -5.88
C LEU A 86 13.20 0.22 -5.11
N LEU A 87 11.98 0.73 -5.00
CA LEU A 87 10.89 0.00 -4.39
C LEU A 87 10.50 -1.25 -5.21
N MET A 88 10.48 -1.16 -6.54
CA MET A 88 10.28 -2.31 -7.43
C MET A 88 11.33 -3.39 -7.19
N ALA A 89 12.61 -3.01 -7.07
CA ALA A 89 13.69 -3.96 -6.77
C ALA A 89 13.51 -4.64 -5.39
N LEU A 90 12.96 -3.94 -4.41
CA LEU A 90 12.58 -4.56 -3.13
C LEU A 90 11.43 -5.57 -3.28
N CYS A 91 10.42 -5.26 -4.09
CA CYS A 91 9.33 -6.20 -4.38
C CYS A 91 9.84 -7.50 -5.05
N GLU A 92 10.83 -7.38 -5.96
CA GLU A 92 11.49 -8.52 -6.60
C GLU A 92 12.33 -9.33 -5.61
N LYS A 93 13.06 -8.65 -4.74
CA LYS A 93 13.90 -9.27 -3.71
C LYS A 93 13.07 -10.02 -2.65
N TYR A 94 11.87 -9.52 -2.34
CA TYR A 94 10.99 -10.06 -1.30
C TYR A 94 9.58 -10.39 -1.84
N PRO A 95 9.45 -11.38 -2.74
CA PRO A 95 8.19 -11.65 -3.43
C PRO A 95 7.06 -12.16 -2.51
N GLY A 96 7.41 -12.59 -1.28
CA GLY A 96 6.45 -13.01 -0.27
C GLY A 96 5.82 -11.86 0.54
N ILE A 97 6.31 -10.62 0.41
CA ILE A 97 5.79 -9.47 1.13
C ILE A 97 4.84 -8.69 0.22
N PRO A 98 3.55 -8.54 0.58
CA PRO A 98 2.64 -7.68 -0.15
C PRO A 98 3.05 -6.20 -0.01
N VAL A 99 3.18 -5.49 -1.12
CA VAL A 99 3.55 -4.07 -1.14
C VAL A 99 2.45 -3.27 -1.81
N ILE A 100 1.94 -2.27 -1.10
CA ILE A 100 0.90 -1.37 -1.59
C ILE A 100 1.59 -0.08 -2.05
N PHE A 101 1.51 0.18 -3.35
CA PHE A 101 2.00 1.42 -3.97
C PHE A 101 0.97 2.52 -3.77
N GLY A 102 1.20 3.37 -2.78
CA GLY A 102 0.36 4.52 -2.46
C GLY A 102 0.27 5.48 -3.65
N HIS A 103 -0.95 5.94 -3.95
CA HIS A 103 -1.23 6.86 -5.05
C HIS A 103 -0.86 6.33 -6.45
N LEU A 104 -0.88 5.01 -6.64
CA LEU A 104 -0.71 4.37 -7.95
C LEU A 104 0.60 4.77 -8.69
N GLY A 105 1.64 5.17 -7.94
CA GLY A 105 2.89 5.65 -8.57
C GLY A 105 2.83 7.09 -9.08
N GLY A 106 1.78 7.84 -8.76
CA GLY A 106 1.63 9.24 -9.17
C GLY A 106 1.74 9.43 -10.68
N SER A 107 2.66 10.28 -11.12
CA SER A 107 2.92 10.52 -12.56
C SER A 107 3.50 9.30 -13.30
N ASN A 108 3.99 8.30 -12.59
CA ASN A 108 4.63 7.10 -13.14
C ASN A 108 3.68 5.88 -13.16
N TRP A 109 2.37 6.11 -13.06
CA TRP A 109 1.35 5.07 -12.93
C TRP A 109 1.40 3.99 -14.03
N MET A 110 1.79 4.33 -15.26
CA MET A 110 1.89 3.36 -16.36
C MET A 110 2.97 2.32 -16.10
N ASP A 111 4.15 2.76 -15.63
CA ASP A 111 5.26 1.87 -15.29
C ASP A 111 4.93 1.00 -14.08
N VAL A 112 4.22 1.57 -13.09
CA VAL A 112 3.77 0.84 -11.89
C VAL A 112 2.74 -0.22 -12.26
N ILE A 113 1.73 0.07 -13.09
CA ILE A 113 0.77 -0.92 -13.56
C ILE A 113 1.49 -2.04 -14.34
N LYS A 114 2.41 -1.68 -15.25
CA LYS A 114 3.20 -2.67 -16.01
C LYS A 114 3.98 -3.58 -15.08
N PHE A 115 4.69 -3.04 -14.11
CA PHE A 115 5.44 -3.80 -13.12
C PHE A 115 4.53 -4.72 -12.29
N ALA A 116 3.41 -4.20 -11.80
CA ALA A 116 2.46 -4.96 -11.01
C ALA A 116 1.84 -6.14 -11.77
N LYS A 117 1.73 -6.08 -13.10
CA LYS A 117 1.24 -7.23 -13.91
C LYS A 117 2.17 -8.45 -13.80
N GLU A 118 3.46 -8.22 -13.65
CA GLU A 118 4.49 -9.25 -13.60
C GLU A 118 4.81 -9.71 -12.16
N HIS A 119 4.35 -8.93 -11.14
CA HIS A 119 4.69 -9.16 -9.74
C HIS A 119 3.45 -9.26 -8.86
N GLY A 120 3.10 -10.49 -8.47
CA GLY A 120 1.86 -10.81 -7.74
C GLY A 120 1.75 -10.21 -6.35
N ASN A 121 2.85 -9.80 -5.75
CA ASN A 121 2.91 -9.16 -4.44
C ASN A 121 2.68 -7.64 -4.46
N VAL A 122 2.47 -7.02 -5.63
CA VAL A 122 2.25 -5.58 -5.77
C VAL A 122 0.76 -5.27 -5.83
N TYR A 123 0.31 -4.38 -4.95
CA TYR A 123 -1.04 -3.84 -4.87
C TYR A 123 -1.04 -2.35 -5.19
N LEU A 124 -2.15 -1.86 -5.73
CA LEU A 124 -2.28 -0.50 -6.24
C LEU A 124 -3.32 0.27 -5.42
N ASP A 125 -2.88 1.25 -4.67
CA ASP A 125 -3.75 2.22 -4.03
C ASP A 125 -4.23 3.24 -5.06
N LEU A 126 -5.53 3.46 -5.12
CA LEU A 126 -6.17 4.30 -6.12
C LEU A 126 -6.45 5.73 -5.65
N SER A 127 -5.86 6.17 -4.53
CA SER A 127 -5.96 7.55 -4.06
C SER A 127 -5.15 8.52 -4.93
N ALA A 128 -5.38 9.82 -4.73
CA ALA A 128 -4.69 10.90 -5.45
C ALA A 128 -4.64 10.73 -6.98
N ALA A 129 -5.67 10.12 -7.55
CA ALA A 129 -5.77 9.87 -8.99
C ALA A 129 -5.99 11.18 -9.76
N PHE A 130 -4.92 11.78 -10.28
CA PHE A 130 -4.97 13.00 -11.09
C PHE A 130 -5.64 12.80 -12.44
N ALA A 131 -5.64 11.57 -12.93
CA ALA A 131 -6.24 11.20 -14.20
C ALA A 131 -7.12 9.98 -14.03
N SER A 132 -8.40 10.11 -14.29
CA SER A 132 -9.36 9.00 -14.25
C SER A 132 -8.96 7.82 -15.16
N ILE A 133 -8.18 8.10 -16.21
CA ILE A 133 -7.64 7.06 -17.10
C ILE A 133 -6.67 6.11 -16.36
N ALA A 134 -5.87 6.63 -15.41
CA ALA A 134 -4.94 5.81 -14.64
C ALA A 134 -5.72 4.80 -13.76
N THR A 135 -6.73 5.29 -13.03
CA THR A 135 -7.63 4.44 -12.23
C THR A 135 -8.35 3.41 -13.10
N LYS A 136 -8.90 3.84 -14.27
CA LYS A 136 -9.57 2.94 -15.19
C LYS A 136 -8.64 1.83 -15.71
N MET A 137 -7.41 2.18 -16.10
CA MET A 137 -6.44 1.19 -16.58
C MET A 137 -6.04 0.20 -15.49
N ALA A 138 -5.76 0.68 -14.25
CA ALA A 138 -5.46 -0.19 -13.14
C ALA A 138 -6.58 -1.20 -12.88
N LEU A 139 -7.84 -0.74 -12.80
CA LEU A 139 -9.01 -1.58 -12.59
C LEU A 139 -9.27 -2.57 -13.74
N THR A 140 -8.91 -2.20 -14.97
CA THR A 140 -9.07 -3.09 -16.14
C THR A 140 -8.00 -4.17 -16.18
N GLU A 141 -6.75 -3.82 -15.85
CA GLU A 141 -5.60 -4.71 -15.98
C GLU A 141 -5.37 -5.58 -14.75
N LEU A 142 -5.71 -5.07 -13.56
CA LEU A 142 -5.40 -5.67 -12.26
C LEU A 142 -6.58 -5.57 -11.26
N PRO A 143 -7.79 -5.99 -11.64
CA PRO A 143 -9.00 -5.81 -10.82
C PRO A 143 -8.86 -6.38 -9.40
N GLU A 144 -8.12 -7.47 -9.22
CA GLU A 144 -7.95 -8.15 -7.93
C GLU A 144 -6.90 -7.53 -7.00
N ARG A 145 -6.14 -6.53 -7.49
CA ARG A 145 -5.04 -5.90 -6.74
C ARG A 145 -5.17 -4.39 -6.61
N CYS A 146 -6.29 -3.83 -7.06
CA CYS A 146 -6.64 -2.43 -6.86
C CYS A 146 -7.34 -2.25 -5.52
N LEU A 147 -6.91 -1.26 -4.76
CA LEU A 147 -7.44 -0.92 -3.44
C LEU A 147 -8.03 0.48 -3.47
N TYR A 148 -9.30 0.60 -3.09
CA TYR A 148 -9.90 1.91 -2.86
C TYR A 148 -9.18 2.62 -1.71
N SER A 149 -8.84 3.86 -1.94
CA SER A 149 -8.36 4.78 -0.92
C SER A 149 -8.74 6.21 -1.31
N SER A 150 -8.84 7.09 -0.34
CA SER A 150 -9.20 8.48 -0.56
C SER A 150 -8.11 9.47 -0.16
N ASP A 151 -7.09 9.00 0.56
CA ASP A 151 -6.08 9.89 1.16
C ASP A 151 -6.69 10.99 2.06
N ALA A 152 -7.75 10.64 2.79
CA ALA A 152 -8.39 11.59 3.71
C ALA A 152 -7.40 12.02 4.82
N PRO A 153 -7.33 13.30 5.20
CA PRO A 153 -8.27 14.38 4.86
C PRO A 153 -7.94 15.16 3.57
N TYR A 154 -6.90 14.79 2.82
CA TYR A 154 -6.50 15.49 1.59
C TYR A 154 -7.46 15.20 0.43
N GLY A 155 -7.95 13.97 0.33
CA GLY A 155 -8.97 13.58 -0.64
C GLY A 155 -10.34 13.36 0.01
N GLU A 156 -11.39 13.40 -0.82
CA GLU A 156 -12.78 13.26 -0.39
C GLU A 156 -13.26 11.81 -0.62
N PRO A 157 -13.53 11.03 0.45
CA PRO A 157 -13.89 9.61 0.32
C PRO A 157 -15.04 9.34 -0.63
N TYR A 158 -16.09 10.16 -0.58
CA TYR A 158 -17.24 10.01 -1.45
C TYR A 158 -16.91 10.16 -2.93
N LEU A 159 -16.08 11.16 -3.29
CA LEU A 159 -15.71 11.41 -4.67
C LEU A 159 -14.82 10.29 -5.23
N TYR A 160 -13.88 9.78 -4.45
CA TYR A 160 -13.05 8.65 -4.87
C TYR A 160 -13.85 7.37 -5.05
N ARG A 161 -14.82 7.12 -4.18
CA ARG A 161 -15.76 6.01 -4.36
C ARG A 161 -16.54 6.14 -5.67
N GLN A 162 -17.11 7.33 -5.94
CA GLN A 162 -17.85 7.58 -7.18
C GLN A 162 -16.96 7.44 -8.41
N LEU A 163 -15.70 7.87 -8.33
CA LEU A 163 -14.75 7.67 -9.42
C LEU A 163 -14.56 6.18 -9.74
N ILE A 164 -14.32 5.34 -8.74
CA ILE A 164 -14.16 3.90 -8.93
C ILE A 164 -15.42 3.28 -9.54
N GLU A 165 -16.61 3.59 -9.00
CA GLU A 165 -17.87 3.11 -9.54
C GLU A 165 -18.09 3.53 -11.01
N PHE A 166 -17.68 4.76 -11.37
CA PHE A 166 -17.85 5.31 -12.72
C PHE A 166 -16.86 4.75 -13.75
N VAL A 167 -15.58 4.51 -13.38
CA VAL A 167 -14.55 4.11 -14.33
C VAL A 167 -14.35 2.59 -14.40
N SER A 168 -14.89 1.83 -13.46
CA SER A 168 -14.79 0.37 -13.45
C SER A 168 -15.44 -0.24 -14.69
N PRO A 169 -14.84 -1.27 -15.29
CA PRO A 169 -15.40 -1.93 -16.46
C PRO A 169 -16.75 -2.62 -16.17
N ASP A 170 -16.97 -3.04 -14.94
CA ASP A 170 -18.20 -3.66 -14.48
C ASP A 170 -18.37 -3.51 -12.95
N LYS A 171 -19.55 -3.87 -12.45
CA LYS A 171 -19.91 -3.77 -11.04
C LYS A 171 -19.03 -4.65 -10.15
N ARG A 172 -18.66 -5.85 -10.62
CA ARG A 172 -17.84 -6.80 -9.87
C ARG A 172 -16.45 -6.22 -9.59
N THR A 173 -15.85 -5.61 -10.59
CA THR A 173 -14.55 -4.92 -10.45
C THR A 173 -14.62 -3.78 -9.43
N ALA A 174 -15.69 -2.99 -9.45
CA ALA A 174 -15.89 -1.93 -8.46
C ALA A 174 -16.00 -2.51 -7.02
N GLU A 175 -16.79 -3.57 -6.82
CA GLU A 175 -16.96 -4.22 -5.50
C GLU A 175 -15.64 -4.76 -4.97
N MET A 176 -14.83 -5.41 -5.82
CA MET A 176 -13.51 -5.87 -5.46
C MET A 176 -12.60 -4.73 -4.98
N ALA A 177 -12.50 -3.66 -5.74
CA ALA A 177 -11.65 -2.52 -5.37
C ALA A 177 -12.15 -1.79 -4.13
N LEU A 178 -13.48 -1.66 -3.94
CA LEU A 178 -14.09 -0.90 -2.84
C LEU A 178 -14.00 -1.60 -1.48
N GLY A 179 -13.63 -2.88 -1.42
CA GLY A 179 -13.49 -3.54 -0.12
C GLY A 179 -12.98 -4.98 -0.15
N GLU A 180 -13.37 -5.80 -1.13
CA GLU A 180 -13.04 -7.22 -1.10
C GLU A 180 -11.53 -7.50 -1.23
N ASN A 181 -10.82 -6.71 -2.04
CA ASN A 181 -9.39 -6.88 -2.23
C ASN A 181 -8.61 -6.61 -0.95
N ILE A 182 -8.92 -5.52 -0.24
CA ILE A 182 -8.27 -5.22 1.03
C ILE A 182 -8.67 -6.25 2.10
N SER A 183 -9.92 -6.69 2.14
CA SER A 183 -10.38 -7.74 3.06
C SER A 183 -9.62 -9.04 2.85
N ARG A 184 -9.41 -9.44 1.59
CA ARG A 184 -8.63 -10.62 1.25
C ARG A 184 -7.14 -10.44 1.61
N LEU A 185 -6.56 -9.27 1.32
CA LEU A 185 -5.16 -8.97 1.63
C LEU A 185 -4.88 -9.00 3.14
N LEU A 186 -5.84 -8.55 3.95
CA LEU A 186 -5.73 -8.51 5.40
C LEU A 186 -6.31 -9.76 6.09
N GLU A 187 -6.73 -10.78 5.32
CA GLU A 187 -7.32 -12.03 5.82
C GLU A 187 -8.51 -11.80 6.77
N LEU A 188 -9.35 -10.80 6.45
CA LEU A 188 -10.56 -10.51 7.22
C LEU A 188 -11.67 -11.51 6.88
N ASN A 189 -12.22 -12.16 7.90
CA ASN A 189 -13.34 -13.10 7.79
C ASN A 189 -14.68 -12.38 7.75
#